data_3493e042734bae0e0d02a9f62ad5e1a1
#
_entry.id   3493e042734bae0e0d02a9f62ad5e1a1
#
_cell.length_a   1.000
_cell.length_b   1.000
_cell.length_c   1.000
_cell.angle_alpha   90.00
_cell.angle_beta   90.00
_cell.angle_gamma   90.00
#
_symmetry.space_group_name_H-M   'P 1'
#
loop_
_entity.id
_entity.type
_entity.pdbx_description
1 polymer ?
#
loop_
_entity_poly.entity_id
_entity_poly.type
_entity_poly.pdbx_seq_one_letter_code
_entity_poly.pdbx_strand_id
1 'polypeptide(L)'
;MNTKVNLLKIQKDVLYGSLLGDGCLSIHKNGQNAQFCYLSKSEQHTNYIASFFNEYITNAGVKSNTYFDKRTNKEYSRIYFKTVTDTTFTTEYHKWYIDKKKHIPCDLILNPIICLIWYIGDGGICHLKRTECIKLATQCFSKEEQEKILLPQLSDFEAKLMKADISSDGEQQYYIYIPRRKMKLFLEYIGDCPFEDYKYKWDVTNYKNKQPQNHTTYEKKFCELYKKGMTYYAIAKQFGIEPNAVKYYLKKNNIYKKGN
;
A
#
# COMPACT_ATOMS: atom_id res chain seq x y z
N MET A 1 -10.82 41.69 -8.56
CA MET A 1 -11.68 40.74 -7.82
C MET A 1 -11.17 39.34 -8.12
N ASN A 2 -10.42 38.72 -7.21
CA ASN A 2 -10.02 37.33 -7.38
C ASN A 2 -11.23 36.46 -7.05
N THR A 3 -11.93 36.00 -8.08
CA THR A 3 -12.89 34.91 -7.92
C THR A 3 -12.12 33.72 -7.34
N LYS A 4 -12.44 33.31 -6.12
CA LYS A 4 -11.95 32.04 -5.54
C LYS A 4 -12.33 30.92 -6.50
N VAL A 5 -11.40 30.47 -7.32
CA VAL A 5 -11.58 29.27 -8.14
C VAL A 5 -11.43 28.10 -7.18
N ASN A 6 -12.53 27.49 -6.79
CA ASN A 6 -12.50 26.25 -6.01
C ASN A 6 -12.02 25.11 -6.92
N LEU A 7 -11.30 24.15 -6.35
CA LEU A 7 -10.96 22.91 -7.07
C LEU A 7 -12.23 22.26 -7.63
N LEU A 8 -12.14 21.79 -8.85
CA LEU A 8 -13.18 20.92 -9.43
C LEU A 8 -13.30 19.66 -8.56
N LYS A 9 -14.46 19.04 -8.58
CA LYS A 9 -14.68 17.82 -7.77
C LYS A 9 -13.62 16.76 -8.04
N ILE A 10 -13.30 16.52 -9.32
CA ILE A 10 -12.29 15.55 -9.72
C ILE A 10 -10.88 15.90 -9.17
N GLN A 11 -10.49 17.18 -9.24
CA GLN A 11 -9.22 17.65 -8.71
C GLN A 11 -9.14 17.45 -7.19
N LYS A 12 -10.25 17.71 -6.50
CA LYS A 12 -10.35 17.49 -5.06
C LYS A 12 -10.25 16.01 -4.71
N ASP A 13 -10.90 15.14 -5.46
CA ASP A 13 -10.83 13.69 -5.27
C ASP A 13 -9.40 13.18 -5.49
N VAL A 14 -8.72 13.63 -6.57
CA VAL A 14 -7.32 13.29 -6.85
C VAL A 14 -6.38 13.84 -5.77
N LEU A 15 -6.60 15.07 -5.30
CA LEU A 15 -5.84 15.64 -4.19
C LEU A 15 -5.99 14.80 -2.92
N TYR A 16 -7.21 14.43 -2.56
CA TYR A 16 -7.49 13.66 -1.35
C TYR A 16 -6.90 12.24 -1.41
N GLY A 17 -7.03 11.55 -2.55
CA GLY A 17 -6.38 10.27 -2.76
C GLY A 17 -4.85 10.38 -2.68
N SER A 18 -4.27 11.47 -3.22
CA SER A 18 -2.84 11.75 -3.10
C SER A 18 -2.42 12.06 -1.67
N LEU A 19 -3.24 12.78 -0.91
CA LEU A 19 -2.95 13.09 0.50
C LEU A 19 -3.07 11.88 1.42
N LEU A 20 -3.89 10.90 1.09
CA LEU A 20 -3.88 9.59 1.76
C LEU A 20 -2.60 8.78 1.47
N GLY A 21 -1.92 9.08 0.35
CA GLY A 21 -0.67 8.45 -0.08
C GLY A 21 0.51 9.44 -0.14
N ASP A 22 1.22 9.42 -1.26
CA ASP A 22 2.52 10.11 -1.51
C ASP A 22 2.44 11.64 -1.62
N GLY A 23 1.24 12.22 -1.75
CA GLY A 23 1.06 13.67 -1.90
C GLY A 23 1.20 14.44 -0.59
N CYS A 24 1.58 15.71 -0.69
CA CYS A 24 1.58 16.61 0.46
C CYS A 24 1.21 18.04 0.07
N LEU A 25 0.65 18.76 1.03
CA LEU A 25 0.48 20.20 0.97
C LEU A 25 1.57 20.88 1.82
N SER A 26 2.11 21.97 1.35
CA SER A 26 3.15 22.70 2.09
C SER A 26 2.99 24.21 1.97
N ILE A 27 3.27 24.92 3.06
CA ILE A 27 3.38 26.38 3.11
C ILE A 27 4.84 26.71 3.29
N HIS A 28 5.38 27.57 2.45
CA HIS A 28 6.75 28.07 2.59
C HIS A 28 6.92 28.84 3.91
N LYS A 29 8.12 28.79 4.50
CA LYS A 29 8.43 29.44 5.79
C LYS A 29 7.98 30.90 5.87
N ASN A 30 8.10 31.65 4.76
CA ASN A 30 7.71 33.03 4.64
C ASN A 30 6.49 33.23 3.74
N GLY A 31 5.77 32.15 3.39
CA GLY A 31 4.60 32.17 2.53
C GLY A 31 3.30 32.18 3.33
N GLN A 32 2.24 32.66 2.71
CA GLN A 32 0.89 32.67 3.28
C GLN A 32 0.04 31.54 2.69
N ASN A 33 0.32 31.15 1.46
CA ASN A 33 -0.48 30.16 0.75
C ASN A 33 0.24 28.81 0.58
N ALA A 34 -0.55 27.75 0.62
CA ALA A 34 -0.07 26.40 0.39
C ALA A 34 0.08 26.08 -1.11
N GLN A 35 0.92 25.11 -1.41
CA GLN A 35 1.06 24.45 -2.70
C GLN A 35 0.86 22.95 -2.54
N PHE A 36 0.37 22.30 -3.57
CA PHE A 36 0.35 20.84 -3.64
C PHE A 36 1.67 20.34 -4.23
N CYS A 37 2.27 19.36 -3.58
CA CYS A 37 3.50 18.70 -4.00
C CYS A 37 3.24 17.21 -4.16
N TYR A 38 3.66 16.66 -5.28
CA TYR A 38 3.58 15.23 -5.56
C TYR A 38 4.92 14.70 -6.02
N LEU A 39 5.27 13.50 -5.58
CA LEU A 39 6.54 12.88 -5.89
C LEU A 39 6.33 11.37 -6.04
N SER A 40 6.89 10.79 -7.11
CA SER A 40 6.94 9.34 -7.29
C SER A 40 8.24 8.90 -7.97
N LYS A 41 8.40 7.59 -8.17
CA LYS A 41 9.48 7.00 -8.95
C LYS A 41 9.10 6.80 -10.42
N SER A 42 7.81 6.85 -10.75
CA SER A 42 7.28 6.64 -12.09
C SER A 42 6.92 7.97 -12.73
N GLU A 43 7.41 8.18 -13.95
CA GLU A 43 7.07 9.35 -14.75
C GLU A 43 5.60 9.30 -15.18
N GLN A 44 5.11 8.13 -15.60
CA GLN A 44 3.70 7.94 -15.97
C GLN A 44 2.77 8.30 -14.81
N HIS A 45 3.09 7.84 -13.60
CA HIS A 45 2.33 8.14 -12.40
C HIS A 45 2.33 9.64 -12.08
N THR A 46 3.51 10.28 -12.06
CA THR A 46 3.62 11.70 -11.75
C THR A 46 2.89 12.56 -12.78
N ASN A 47 3.04 12.25 -14.08
CA ASN A 47 2.36 12.95 -15.16
C ASN A 47 0.83 12.75 -15.09
N TYR A 48 0.36 11.55 -14.73
CA TYR A 48 -1.06 11.28 -14.55
C TYR A 48 -1.67 12.15 -13.46
N ILE A 49 -1.04 12.24 -12.28
CA ILE A 49 -1.51 13.13 -11.22
C ILE A 49 -1.41 14.61 -11.64
N ALA A 50 -0.30 15.02 -12.25
CA ALA A 50 -0.08 16.39 -12.71
C ALA A 50 -1.14 16.86 -13.71
N SER A 51 -1.63 15.97 -14.58
CA SER A 51 -2.61 16.31 -15.61
C SER A 51 -3.93 16.89 -15.07
N PHE A 52 -4.29 16.55 -13.83
CA PHE A 52 -5.48 17.11 -13.17
C PHE A 52 -5.27 18.54 -12.65
N PHE A 53 -4.02 19.01 -12.59
CA PHE A 53 -3.66 20.31 -12.00
C PHE A 53 -2.91 21.22 -12.97
N ASN A 54 -3.06 21.02 -14.29
CA ASN A 54 -2.31 21.72 -15.31
C ASN A 54 -2.39 23.27 -15.16
N GLU A 55 -3.55 23.81 -14.81
CA GLU A 55 -3.74 25.24 -14.58
C GLU A 55 -3.01 25.79 -13.34
N TYR A 56 -2.61 24.91 -12.43
CA TYR A 56 -1.85 25.26 -11.22
C TYR A 56 -0.36 24.97 -11.35
N ILE A 57 0.07 24.31 -12.43
CA ILE A 57 1.49 23.94 -12.63
C ILE A 57 2.14 25.04 -13.49
N THR A 58 3.29 25.54 -13.04
CA THR A 58 4.08 26.49 -13.82
C THR A 58 4.64 25.86 -15.10
N ASN A 59 5.12 26.69 -16.04
CA ASN A 59 5.78 26.22 -17.28
C ASN A 59 6.99 25.29 -17.01
N ALA A 60 7.45 25.20 -15.76
CA ALA A 60 8.49 24.27 -15.35
C ALA A 60 8.04 22.78 -15.37
N GLY A 61 6.72 22.52 -15.40
CA GLY A 61 6.13 21.21 -15.54
C GLY A 61 6.56 20.20 -14.48
N VAL A 62 6.51 18.92 -14.85
CA VAL A 62 7.07 17.81 -14.08
C VAL A 62 8.58 17.82 -14.22
N LYS A 63 9.28 17.62 -13.12
CA LYS A 63 10.75 17.64 -13.01
C LYS A 63 11.28 16.31 -12.52
N SER A 64 12.52 16.00 -12.89
CA SER A 64 13.26 14.88 -12.31
C SER A 64 14.55 15.36 -11.67
N ASN A 65 14.93 14.72 -10.59
CA ASN A 65 16.27 14.84 -10.02
C ASN A 65 16.71 13.50 -9.42
N THR A 66 18.02 13.35 -9.27
CA THR A 66 18.60 12.22 -8.54
C THR A 66 19.09 12.70 -7.18
N TYR A 67 19.06 11.83 -6.20
CA TYR A 67 19.67 12.06 -4.90
C TYR A 67 20.35 10.78 -4.41
N PHE A 68 21.46 10.98 -3.72
CA PHE A 68 22.21 9.89 -3.11
C PHE A 68 21.73 9.67 -1.67
N ASP A 69 21.20 8.46 -1.41
CA ASP A 69 20.81 8.06 -0.05
C ASP A 69 22.00 7.41 0.65
N LYS A 70 22.62 8.15 1.57
CA LYS A 70 23.77 7.69 2.37
C LYS A 70 23.48 6.44 3.19
N ARG A 71 22.21 6.22 3.60
CA ARG A 71 21.80 5.07 4.42
C ARG A 71 21.84 3.78 3.61
N THR A 72 21.41 3.82 2.35
CA THR A 72 21.38 2.65 1.45
C THR A 72 22.59 2.58 0.54
N ASN A 73 23.44 3.64 0.52
CA ASN A 73 24.57 3.82 -0.39
C ASN A 73 24.17 3.68 -1.88
N LYS A 74 22.99 4.23 -2.24
CA LYS A 74 22.42 4.15 -3.59
C LYS A 74 21.91 5.50 -4.05
N GLU A 75 21.96 5.70 -5.36
CA GLU A 75 21.33 6.82 -6.03
C GLU A 75 19.87 6.46 -6.40
N TYR A 76 18.95 7.40 -6.17
CA TYR A 76 17.54 7.25 -6.48
C TYR A 76 17.06 8.42 -7.33
N SER A 77 16.27 8.10 -8.35
CA SER A 77 15.55 9.11 -9.13
C SER A 77 14.24 9.49 -8.44
N ARG A 78 13.91 10.77 -8.50
CA ARG A 78 12.64 11.34 -8.06
C ARG A 78 12.04 12.11 -9.20
N ILE A 79 10.77 11.88 -9.47
CA ILE A 79 9.99 12.61 -10.45
C ILE A 79 8.88 13.33 -9.68
N TYR A 80 8.78 14.62 -9.85
CA TYR A 80 7.91 15.43 -9.01
C TYR A 80 7.37 16.66 -9.75
N PHE A 81 6.27 17.16 -9.24
CA PHE A 81 5.79 18.50 -9.57
C PHE A 81 5.34 19.24 -8.32
N LYS A 82 5.22 20.55 -8.46
CA LYS A 82 4.62 21.42 -7.47
C LYS A 82 3.68 22.36 -8.18
N THR A 83 2.53 22.62 -7.59
CA THR A 83 1.64 23.67 -8.06
C THR A 83 2.17 25.06 -7.67
N VAL A 84 1.60 26.09 -8.24
CA VAL A 84 1.72 27.44 -7.65
C VAL A 84 1.10 27.44 -6.26
N THR A 85 1.51 28.41 -5.43
CA THR A 85 0.85 28.64 -4.14
C THR A 85 -0.50 29.31 -4.37
N ASP A 86 -1.56 28.77 -3.77
CA ASP A 86 -2.91 29.28 -3.95
C ASP A 86 -3.74 29.15 -2.66
N THR A 87 -4.71 30.06 -2.50
CA THR A 87 -5.64 30.05 -1.36
C THR A 87 -6.48 28.78 -1.31
N THR A 88 -6.77 28.19 -2.48
CA THR A 88 -7.49 26.93 -2.61
C THR A 88 -6.77 25.78 -1.91
N PHE A 89 -5.46 25.65 -2.16
CA PHE A 89 -4.62 24.66 -1.46
C PHE A 89 -4.43 25.01 0.01
N THR A 90 -4.46 26.30 0.36
CA THR A 90 -4.39 26.73 1.77
C THR A 90 -5.61 26.29 2.55
N THR A 91 -6.80 26.39 1.94
CA THR A 91 -8.04 25.89 2.53
C THR A 91 -7.96 24.38 2.81
N GLU A 92 -7.46 23.61 1.85
CA GLU A 92 -7.27 22.18 2.03
C GLU A 92 -6.13 21.84 3.01
N TYR A 93 -5.07 22.65 3.05
CA TYR A 93 -3.99 22.49 4.04
C TYR A 93 -4.54 22.55 5.47
N HIS A 94 -5.37 23.54 5.80
CA HIS A 94 -5.94 23.66 7.16
C HIS A 94 -6.92 22.54 7.54
N LYS A 95 -7.44 21.82 6.56
CA LYS A 95 -8.26 20.61 6.83
C LYS A 95 -7.41 19.38 7.12
N TRP A 96 -6.27 19.23 6.39
CA TRP A 96 -5.43 18.05 6.42
C TRP A 96 -4.23 18.15 7.38
N TYR A 97 -3.91 19.33 7.89
CA TYR A 97 -2.75 19.52 8.74
C TYR A 97 -3.10 20.29 10.01
N ILE A 98 -2.79 19.68 11.15
CA ILE A 98 -2.87 20.29 12.49
C ILE A 98 -1.44 20.25 13.04
N ASP A 99 -0.90 21.40 13.47
CA ASP A 99 0.47 21.52 13.97
C ASP A 99 1.53 20.89 13.04
N LYS A 100 1.35 21.09 11.73
CA LYS A 100 2.18 20.54 10.66
C LYS A 100 2.16 19.00 10.53
N LYS A 101 1.37 18.30 11.32
CA LYS A 101 1.14 16.86 11.17
C LYS A 101 -0.07 16.63 10.26
N LYS A 102 0.06 15.64 9.39
CA LYS A 102 -1.03 15.25 8.48
C LYS A 102 -2.11 14.50 9.27
N HIS A 103 -3.37 14.84 9.05
CA HIS A 103 -4.56 14.26 9.64
C HIS A 103 -5.58 13.89 8.57
N ILE A 104 -6.49 13.00 8.89
CA ILE A 104 -7.61 12.65 8.02
C ILE A 104 -8.80 13.55 8.39
N PRO A 105 -9.32 14.39 7.47
CA PRO A 105 -10.51 15.19 7.74
C PRO A 105 -11.70 14.30 8.13
N CYS A 106 -12.43 14.68 9.19
CA CYS A 106 -13.56 13.90 9.68
C CYS A 106 -14.73 13.83 8.68
N ASP A 107 -14.81 14.77 7.75
CA ASP A 107 -15.78 14.85 6.65
C ASP A 107 -15.30 14.17 5.35
N LEU A 108 -14.17 13.44 5.37
CA LEU A 108 -13.68 12.70 4.22
C LEU A 108 -14.67 11.60 3.85
N ILE A 109 -15.15 11.64 2.60
CA ILE A 109 -15.96 10.58 2.01
C ILE A 109 -15.14 9.91 0.90
N LEU A 110 -14.83 8.63 1.09
CA LEU A 110 -14.11 7.82 0.10
C LEU A 110 -15.03 7.55 -1.10
N ASN A 111 -14.45 7.64 -2.29
CA ASN A 111 -15.09 7.25 -3.54
C ASN A 111 -14.08 6.46 -4.40
N PRO A 112 -14.49 5.87 -5.55
CA PRO A 112 -13.58 5.09 -6.40
C PRO A 112 -12.31 5.83 -6.81
N ILE A 113 -12.41 7.13 -7.12
CA ILE A 113 -11.27 7.95 -7.57
C ILE A 113 -10.28 8.17 -6.43
N ILE A 114 -10.77 8.56 -5.26
CA ILE A 114 -9.92 8.73 -4.06
C ILE A 114 -9.19 7.42 -3.75
N CYS A 115 -9.92 6.30 -3.74
CA CYS A 115 -9.35 4.99 -3.48
C CYS A 115 -8.35 4.55 -4.57
N LEU A 116 -8.62 4.84 -5.85
CA LEU A 116 -7.71 4.57 -6.96
C LEU A 116 -6.38 5.31 -6.77
N ILE A 117 -6.44 6.62 -6.57
CA ILE A 117 -5.24 7.45 -6.41
C ILE A 117 -4.44 7.04 -5.18
N TRP A 118 -5.13 6.77 -4.07
CA TRP A 118 -4.49 6.26 -2.85
C TRP A 118 -3.83 4.91 -3.08
N TYR A 119 -4.53 3.95 -3.73
CA TYR A 119 -3.98 2.63 -4.03
C TYR A 119 -2.78 2.67 -4.97
N ILE A 120 -2.80 3.55 -5.97
CA ILE A 120 -1.67 3.75 -6.88
C ILE A 120 -0.43 4.23 -6.11
N GLY A 121 -0.58 5.23 -5.23
CA GLY A 121 0.51 5.74 -4.39
C GLY A 121 0.97 4.71 -3.37
N ASP A 122 0.22 4.54 -2.32
CA ASP A 122 0.60 3.81 -1.11
C ASP A 122 -0.08 2.45 -0.94
N GLY A 123 -0.75 1.95 -1.98
CA GLY A 123 -1.36 0.63 -2.01
C GLY A 123 -0.52 -0.39 -2.76
N GLY A 124 -0.86 -1.67 -2.55
CA GLY A 124 -0.27 -2.76 -3.33
C GLY A 124 -0.68 -4.13 -2.83
N ILE A 125 -0.41 -5.13 -3.66
CA ILE A 125 -0.57 -6.53 -3.30
C ILE A 125 0.60 -6.94 -2.40
N CYS A 126 0.29 -7.42 -1.21
CA CYS A 126 1.25 -7.93 -0.25
C CYS A 126 1.18 -9.45 -0.20
N HIS A 127 2.33 -10.09 -0.37
CA HIS A 127 2.45 -11.54 -0.26
C HIS A 127 2.78 -11.92 1.18
N LEU A 128 1.79 -12.39 1.91
CA LEU A 128 1.98 -13.00 3.23
C LEU A 128 2.37 -14.47 3.05
N LYS A 129 2.97 -15.09 4.08
CA LYS A 129 3.52 -16.46 4.00
C LYS A 129 2.57 -17.51 3.38
N ARG A 130 1.26 -17.32 3.45
CA ARG A 130 0.25 -18.28 2.98
C ARG A 130 -0.89 -17.67 2.18
N THR A 131 -0.91 -16.37 2.00
CA THR A 131 -2.00 -15.67 1.32
C THR A 131 -1.53 -14.34 0.77
N GLU A 132 -2.31 -13.78 -0.11
CA GLU A 132 -2.16 -12.41 -0.59
C GLU A 132 -3.21 -11.52 0.06
N CYS A 133 -2.93 -10.25 0.06
CA CYS A 133 -3.86 -9.23 0.51
C CYS A 133 -3.55 -7.91 -0.20
N ILE A 134 -4.50 -6.99 -0.19
CA ILE A 134 -4.18 -5.59 -0.46
C ILE A 134 -3.75 -4.96 0.86
N LYS A 135 -2.63 -4.25 0.81
CA LYS A 135 -2.14 -3.37 1.86
C LYS A 135 -2.29 -1.93 1.39
N LEU A 136 -2.93 -1.08 2.19
CA LEU A 136 -2.91 0.36 2.03
C LEU A 136 -2.05 0.93 3.16
N ALA A 137 -0.98 1.61 2.82
CA ALA A 137 -0.08 2.19 3.80
C ALA A 137 -0.72 3.44 4.42
N THR A 138 -0.90 3.42 5.74
CA THR A 138 -1.56 4.48 6.52
C THR A 138 -0.79 4.82 7.79
N GLN A 139 0.50 4.45 7.85
CA GLN A 139 1.32 4.58 9.05
C GLN A 139 1.49 6.01 9.55
N CYS A 140 1.30 7.00 8.66
CA CYS A 140 1.38 8.42 9.01
C CYS A 140 0.15 8.96 9.75
N PHE A 141 -0.95 8.19 9.79
CA PHE A 141 -2.19 8.57 10.45
C PHE A 141 -2.36 7.85 11.79
N SER A 142 -3.05 8.48 12.73
CA SER A 142 -3.34 7.85 14.01
C SER A 142 -4.25 6.62 13.86
N LYS A 143 -4.16 5.69 14.81
CA LYS A 143 -5.04 4.52 14.85
C LYS A 143 -6.52 4.94 14.89
N GLU A 144 -6.80 5.96 15.70
CA GLU A 144 -8.16 6.44 15.90
C GLU A 144 -8.80 7.01 14.62
N GLU A 145 -8.06 7.80 13.84
CA GLU A 145 -8.52 8.32 12.56
C GLU A 145 -8.80 7.19 11.58
N GLN A 146 -7.91 6.19 11.51
CA GLN A 146 -8.09 5.04 10.65
C GLN A 146 -9.34 4.24 11.04
N GLU A 147 -9.56 3.99 12.33
CA GLU A 147 -10.72 3.25 12.85
C GLU A 147 -12.04 4.00 12.67
N LYS A 148 -12.04 5.31 12.89
CA LYS A 148 -13.29 6.11 12.86
C LYS A 148 -13.67 6.60 11.46
N ILE A 149 -12.69 6.87 10.60
CA ILE A 149 -12.94 7.53 9.31
C ILE A 149 -12.79 6.56 8.13
N LEU A 150 -11.70 5.78 8.07
CA LEU A 150 -11.42 4.95 6.89
C LEU A 150 -12.10 3.58 6.95
N LEU A 151 -11.96 2.86 8.06
CA LEU A 151 -12.47 1.49 8.15
C LEU A 151 -13.97 1.35 7.93
N PRO A 152 -14.85 2.24 8.47
CA PRO A 152 -16.29 2.13 8.24
C PRO A 152 -16.65 2.22 6.75
N GLN A 153 -15.91 3.04 5.99
CA GLN A 153 -16.14 3.25 4.56
C GLN A 153 -15.56 2.13 3.68
N LEU A 154 -14.70 1.28 4.24
CA LEU A 154 -14.10 0.12 3.57
C LEU A 154 -14.69 -1.21 4.07
N SER A 155 -15.83 -1.17 4.77
CA SER A 155 -16.48 -2.35 5.37
C SER A 155 -16.87 -3.41 4.35
N ASP A 156 -17.32 -3.03 3.15
CA ASP A 156 -17.69 -3.95 2.06
C ASP A 156 -16.50 -4.80 1.59
N PHE A 157 -15.29 -4.27 1.76
CA PHE A 157 -14.04 -4.96 1.46
C PHE A 157 -13.47 -5.71 2.66
N GLU A 158 -14.20 -5.78 3.78
CA GLU A 158 -13.76 -6.42 5.03
C GLU A 158 -12.39 -5.92 5.50
N ALA A 159 -12.15 -4.64 5.29
CA ALA A 159 -10.89 -4.01 5.67
C ALA A 159 -10.65 -4.08 7.18
N LYS A 160 -9.39 -4.24 7.58
CA LYS A 160 -8.98 -4.33 8.97
C LYS A 160 -7.68 -3.57 9.20
N LEU A 161 -7.49 -3.07 10.42
CA LEU A 161 -6.20 -2.59 10.84
C LEU A 161 -5.28 -3.74 11.21
N MET A 162 -4.05 -3.67 10.70
CA MET A 162 -2.97 -4.57 11.06
C MET A 162 -1.81 -3.76 11.63
N LYS A 163 -1.10 -4.32 12.61
CA LYS A 163 0.09 -3.72 13.17
C LYS A 163 1.19 -3.65 12.10
N ALA A 164 1.79 -2.49 11.97
CA ALA A 164 3.02 -2.25 11.22
C ALA A 164 4.22 -2.22 12.18
N ASP A 165 5.35 -1.68 11.73
CA ASP A 165 6.52 -1.48 12.57
C ASP A 165 6.25 -0.40 13.63
N ILE A 166 7.09 -0.37 14.65
CA ILE A 166 7.11 0.70 15.64
C ILE A 166 7.85 1.90 15.02
N SER A 167 7.28 3.09 15.15
CA SER A 167 7.92 4.33 14.69
C SER A 167 9.21 4.63 15.47
N SER A 168 10.01 5.56 14.96
CA SER A 168 11.21 6.04 15.66
C SER A 168 10.91 6.62 17.05
N ASP A 169 9.69 7.10 17.26
CA ASP A 169 9.21 7.70 18.50
C ASP A 169 8.61 6.66 19.46
N GLY A 170 8.69 5.38 19.10
CA GLY A 170 8.18 4.26 19.92
C GLY A 170 6.69 3.98 19.78
N GLU A 171 5.98 4.67 18.90
CA GLU A 171 4.54 4.47 18.68
C GLU A 171 4.26 3.29 17.75
N GLN A 172 3.25 2.48 18.09
CA GLN A 172 2.80 1.40 17.23
C GLN A 172 2.04 1.97 16.03
N GLN A 173 2.58 1.76 14.84
CA GLN A 173 1.95 2.14 13.58
C GLN A 173 1.00 1.04 13.07
N TYR A 174 0.08 1.44 12.19
CA TYR A 174 -0.93 0.57 11.62
C TYR A 174 -1.06 0.79 10.11
N TYR A 175 -1.52 -0.24 9.40
CA TYR A 175 -1.90 -0.16 7.99
C TYR A 175 -3.24 -0.86 7.77
N ILE A 176 -3.92 -0.52 6.69
CA ILE A 176 -5.18 -1.14 6.31
C ILE A 176 -4.90 -2.36 5.43
N TYR A 177 -5.54 -3.46 5.81
CA TYR A 177 -5.47 -4.77 5.17
C TYR A 177 -6.83 -5.12 4.58
N ILE A 178 -6.87 -5.51 3.29
CA ILE A 178 -8.05 -6.07 2.62
C ILE A 178 -7.75 -7.54 2.30
N PRO A 179 -8.57 -8.50 2.77
CA PRO A 179 -8.30 -9.92 2.62
C PRO A 179 -8.42 -10.38 1.16
N ARG A 180 -7.70 -11.45 0.82
CA ARG A 180 -7.64 -12.01 -0.53
C ARG A 180 -9.02 -12.15 -1.19
N ARG A 181 -10.01 -12.67 -0.45
CA ARG A 181 -11.36 -12.87 -0.97
C ARG A 181 -12.09 -11.59 -1.41
N LYS A 182 -11.60 -10.43 -0.96
CA LYS A 182 -12.14 -9.10 -1.26
C LYS A 182 -11.27 -8.27 -2.20
N MET A 183 -10.07 -8.77 -2.55
CA MET A 183 -9.15 -8.02 -3.41
C MET A 183 -9.76 -7.70 -4.77
N LYS A 184 -10.37 -8.71 -5.42
CA LYS A 184 -11.01 -8.52 -6.72
C LYS A 184 -12.12 -7.48 -6.66
N LEU A 185 -12.99 -7.56 -5.64
CA LEU A 185 -14.06 -6.59 -5.42
C LEU A 185 -13.53 -5.17 -5.23
N PHE A 186 -12.43 -5.00 -4.47
CA PHE A 186 -11.81 -3.69 -4.28
C PHE A 186 -11.20 -3.17 -5.60
N LEU A 187 -10.50 -4.01 -6.36
CA LEU A 187 -9.90 -3.60 -7.63
C LEU A 187 -10.97 -3.26 -8.68
N GLU A 188 -12.07 -4.00 -8.72
CA GLU A 188 -13.24 -3.67 -9.56
C GLU A 188 -13.87 -2.32 -9.14
N TYR A 189 -13.94 -2.04 -7.84
CA TYR A 189 -14.49 -0.77 -7.33
C TYR A 189 -13.64 0.43 -7.72
N ILE A 190 -12.31 0.32 -7.68
CA ILE A 190 -11.41 1.43 -8.04
C ILE A 190 -11.17 1.52 -9.55
N GLY A 191 -11.56 0.52 -10.33
CA GLY A 191 -11.39 0.47 -11.78
C GLY A 191 -10.00 0.06 -12.26
N ASP A 192 -9.77 0.24 -13.55
CA ASP A 192 -8.53 -0.18 -14.21
C ASP A 192 -7.33 0.69 -13.83
N CYS A 193 -6.13 0.08 -13.93
CA CYS A 193 -4.89 0.81 -13.78
C CYS A 193 -4.71 1.83 -14.93
N PRO A 194 -4.56 3.13 -14.64
CA PRO A 194 -4.53 4.17 -15.69
C PRO A 194 -3.23 4.19 -16.51
N PHE A 195 -2.18 3.45 -16.13
CA PHE A 195 -0.89 3.41 -16.82
C PHE A 195 -0.13 2.10 -16.59
N GLU A 196 0.82 1.79 -17.50
CA GLU A 196 1.52 0.50 -17.54
C GLU A 196 2.38 0.22 -16.31
N ASP A 197 3.12 1.21 -15.82
CA ASP A 197 4.13 1.03 -14.76
C ASP A 197 3.59 0.31 -13.51
N TYR A 198 2.29 0.39 -13.25
CA TYR A 198 1.67 -0.14 -12.05
C TYR A 198 0.62 -1.23 -12.29
N LYS A 199 0.47 -1.72 -13.53
CA LYS A 199 -0.44 -2.85 -13.83
C LYS A 199 -0.17 -4.09 -12.98
N TYR A 200 1.08 -4.29 -12.55
CA TYR A 200 1.42 -5.38 -11.63
C TYR A 200 0.66 -5.31 -10.29
N LYS A 201 0.21 -4.12 -9.86
CA LYS A 201 -0.62 -3.96 -8.66
C LYS A 201 -2.05 -4.49 -8.83
N TRP A 202 -2.50 -4.71 -10.07
CA TRP A 202 -3.79 -5.30 -10.42
C TRP A 202 -3.70 -6.80 -10.74
N ASP A 203 -2.49 -7.35 -10.84
CA ASP A 203 -2.29 -8.75 -11.18
C ASP A 203 -2.47 -9.65 -9.96
N VAL A 204 -3.72 -10.02 -9.71
CA VAL A 204 -4.10 -10.99 -8.67
C VAL A 204 -3.94 -12.46 -9.13
N THR A 205 -3.52 -12.70 -10.38
CA THR A 205 -3.47 -14.04 -10.98
C THR A 205 -2.16 -14.77 -10.75
N ASN A 206 -1.08 -14.05 -10.48
CA ASN A 206 0.26 -14.60 -10.33
C ASN A 206 0.50 -15.35 -9.02
N TYR A 207 -0.42 -15.28 -8.07
CA TYR A 207 -0.42 -16.26 -7.02
C TYR A 207 -0.93 -17.58 -7.59
N LYS A 208 -0.03 -18.37 -8.15
CA LYS A 208 -0.25 -19.81 -8.25
C LYS A 208 -0.72 -20.21 -6.85
N ASN A 209 -2.02 -20.52 -6.73
CA ASN A 209 -2.50 -21.31 -5.63
C ASN A 209 -1.51 -22.46 -5.52
N LYS A 210 -0.51 -22.38 -4.64
CA LYS A 210 -0.08 -23.58 -3.98
C LYS A 210 -1.33 -23.99 -3.25
N GLN A 211 -2.23 -24.66 -3.99
CA GLN A 211 -3.22 -25.52 -3.39
C GLN A 211 -2.47 -26.14 -2.24
N PRO A 212 -2.97 -26.17 -0.99
CA PRO A 212 -2.35 -27.03 -0.02
C PRO A 212 -2.22 -28.34 -0.76
N GLN A 213 -0.98 -28.61 -1.22
CA GLN A 213 -0.76 -29.84 -1.97
C GLN A 213 -1.26 -30.86 -0.99
N ASN A 214 -2.33 -31.54 -1.36
CA ASN A 214 -2.95 -32.50 -0.47
C ASN A 214 -1.92 -33.63 -0.32
N HIS A 215 -0.92 -33.41 0.54
CA HIS A 215 0.20 -34.30 0.78
C HIS A 215 -0.27 -35.59 1.46
N THR A 216 -1.59 -35.75 1.73
CA THR A 216 -2.20 -36.98 2.18
C THR A 216 -1.83 -38.18 1.29
N THR A 217 -1.71 -37.96 -0.02
CA THR A 217 -1.24 -38.98 -0.96
C THR A 217 0.17 -39.46 -0.64
N TYR A 218 1.03 -38.62 -0.05
CA TYR A 218 2.40 -38.94 0.30
C TYR A 218 2.60 -39.22 1.79
N GLU A 219 1.58 -39.13 2.63
CA GLU A 219 1.65 -39.25 4.09
C GLU A 219 2.31 -40.59 4.50
N LYS A 220 1.89 -41.69 3.92
CA LYS A 220 2.48 -43.02 4.15
C LYS A 220 3.97 -43.04 3.77
N LYS A 221 4.31 -42.46 2.63
CA LYS A 221 5.69 -42.38 2.13
C LYS A 221 6.58 -41.56 3.03
N PHE A 222 6.10 -40.44 3.56
CA PHE A 222 6.86 -39.65 4.55
C PHE A 222 7.18 -40.47 5.81
N CYS A 223 6.19 -41.19 6.30
CA CYS A 223 6.33 -42.04 7.47
C CYS A 223 7.35 -43.17 7.24
N GLU A 224 7.31 -43.81 6.08
CA GLU A 224 8.25 -44.87 5.69
C GLU A 224 9.69 -44.35 5.59
N LEU A 225 9.91 -43.23 4.90
CA LEU A 225 11.23 -42.64 4.73
C LEU A 225 11.80 -42.15 6.06
N TYR A 226 11.00 -41.60 6.94
CA TYR A 226 11.42 -41.15 8.26
C TYR A 226 11.79 -42.36 9.17
N LYS A 227 11.03 -43.46 9.10
CA LYS A 227 11.37 -44.71 9.79
C LYS A 227 12.66 -45.35 9.30
N LYS A 228 13.02 -45.11 8.02
CA LYS A 228 14.31 -45.51 7.42
C LYS A 228 15.49 -44.60 7.77
N GLY A 229 15.28 -43.61 8.67
CA GLY A 229 16.34 -42.71 9.16
C GLY A 229 16.50 -41.40 8.40
N MET A 230 15.67 -41.13 7.38
CA MET A 230 15.73 -39.80 6.70
C MET A 230 15.19 -38.72 7.61
N THR A 231 15.88 -37.57 7.63
CA THR A 231 15.36 -36.40 8.35
C THR A 231 14.15 -35.79 7.60
N TYR A 232 13.26 -35.17 8.34
CA TYR A 232 12.11 -34.51 7.72
C TYR A 232 12.51 -33.36 6.75
N TYR A 233 13.67 -32.75 6.92
CA TYR A 233 14.27 -31.82 5.97
C TYR A 233 14.64 -32.49 4.64
N ALA A 234 15.32 -33.66 4.69
CA ALA A 234 15.72 -34.42 3.50
C ALA A 234 14.48 -34.92 2.73
N ILE A 235 13.47 -35.41 3.45
CA ILE A 235 12.18 -35.84 2.87
C ILE A 235 11.51 -34.62 2.18
N ALA A 236 11.43 -33.48 2.84
CA ALA A 236 10.84 -32.28 2.29
C ALA A 236 11.57 -31.83 0.98
N LYS A 237 12.88 -31.87 0.98
CA LYS A 237 13.70 -31.55 -0.20
C LYS A 237 13.43 -32.53 -1.34
N GLN A 238 13.33 -33.83 -1.07
CA GLN A 238 13.05 -34.86 -2.08
C GLN A 238 11.69 -34.69 -2.75
N PHE A 239 10.68 -34.23 -2.00
CA PHE A 239 9.32 -34.03 -2.52
C PHE A 239 9.03 -32.58 -2.95
N GLY A 240 10.01 -31.68 -2.86
CA GLY A 240 9.85 -30.26 -3.23
C GLY A 240 8.80 -29.52 -2.38
N ILE A 241 8.68 -29.85 -1.08
CA ILE A 241 7.68 -29.32 -0.16
C ILE A 241 8.35 -28.68 1.06
N GLU A 242 7.56 -27.91 1.81
CA GLU A 242 8.03 -27.29 3.05
C GLU A 242 8.31 -28.33 4.16
N PRO A 243 9.45 -28.24 4.87
CA PRO A 243 9.79 -29.18 5.96
C PRO A 243 8.71 -29.31 7.03
N ASN A 244 8.04 -28.19 7.34
CA ASN A 244 6.95 -28.19 8.32
C ASN A 244 5.72 -29.00 7.86
N ALA A 245 5.50 -29.17 6.56
CA ALA A 245 4.43 -30.02 6.04
C ALA A 245 4.73 -31.49 6.35
N VAL A 246 5.96 -31.96 6.06
CA VAL A 246 6.39 -33.32 6.43
C VAL A 246 6.27 -33.54 7.93
N LYS A 247 6.82 -32.61 8.72
CA LYS A 247 6.79 -32.65 10.19
C LYS A 247 5.35 -32.76 10.73
N TYR A 248 4.40 -32.06 10.13
CA TYR A 248 2.98 -32.14 10.50
C TYR A 248 2.45 -33.57 10.34
N TYR A 249 2.69 -34.22 9.19
CA TYR A 249 2.22 -35.59 8.94
C TYR A 249 2.91 -36.63 9.85
N LEU A 250 4.21 -36.44 10.12
CA LEU A 250 4.93 -37.31 11.08
C LEU A 250 4.37 -37.19 12.51
N LYS A 251 4.01 -35.98 12.94
CA LYS A 251 3.33 -35.76 14.23
C LYS A 251 1.93 -36.36 14.26
N LYS A 252 1.14 -36.12 13.20
CA LYS A 252 -0.20 -36.68 13.06
C LYS A 252 -0.22 -38.21 13.18
N ASN A 253 0.84 -38.86 12.70
CA ASN A 253 1.00 -40.32 12.78
C ASN A 253 1.81 -40.81 14.01
N ASN A 254 2.09 -39.92 14.97
CA ASN A 254 2.84 -40.23 16.19
C ASN A 254 4.27 -40.82 15.97
N ILE A 255 4.90 -40.49 14.81
CA ILE A 255 6.22 -41.03 14.45
C ILE A 255 7.34 -40.02 14.71
N TYR A 256 7.02 -38.72 14.79
CA TYR A 256 8.00 -37.66 15.00
C TYR A 256 8.66 -37.78 16.38
N LYS A 257 9.98 -37.93 16.43
CA LYS A 257 10.80 -37.87 17.65
C LYS A 257 11.50 -36.52 17.72
N LYS A 258 11.40 -35.82 18.86
CA LYS A 258 12.09 -34.56 19.11
C LYS A 258 13.56 -34.91 19.40
N GLY A 259 14.49 -34.57 18.50
CA GLY A 259 15.92 -34.79 18.75
C GLY A 259 16.72 -35.47 17.63
N ASN A 260 16.11 -35.73 16.49
CA ASN A 260 16.85 -36.15 15.27
C ASN A 260 16.86 -35.05 14.21
#